data_e00b1e921169aa5d42a460528da0ddd0
#
_entry.id   e00b1e921169aa5d42a460528da0ddd0
#
_cell.length_a   1.000
_cell.length_b   1.000
_cell.length_c   1.000
_cell.angle_alpha   90.00
_cell.angle_beta   90.00
_cell.angle_gamma   90.00
#
_symmetry.space_group_name_H-M   'P 1'
#
loop_
_entity.id
_entity.type
_entity.pdbx_description
1 polymer ?
#
loop_
_entity_poly.entity_id
_entity_poly.type
_entity_poly.pdbx_seq_one_letter_code
_entity_poly.pdbx_strand_id
1 'polypeptide(L)'
;GIRLSYQSLTVPHTTAWYSIAADDVATLKQVRVNACDLSMYVSERLWATSDDGTRVPVDIVRHRDTPLNGTAPAMVYVYGSYEISVAPWFSVARLSLLDRGWIWALAHPRGGGEMGRDWYLQGRLQHKRNTFTDTIAVATHLADSHICDGTKMVIRGASAGGLAVGACITIAPTRFAGAIAEVPFVDVVSTMSDPSLPLTVTEWEEWGDPRTEPSASYIASYSPYDNTVPVDYPQLYVTAGLNDPRVSYHEPA
;
A
#
# COMPACT_ATOMS: atom_id res chain seq x y z
N GLY A 1 -21.66 29.57 -2.58
CA GLY A 1 -20.83 28.67 -1.79
C GLY A 1 -20.62 27.32 -2.45
N ILE A 2 -19.77 26.49 -1.88
CA ILE A 2 -19.38 25.18 -2.42
C ILE A 2 -19.61 24.13 -1.35
N ARG A 3 -20.23 23.02 -1.72
CA ARG A 3 -20.33 21.83 -0.86
C ARG A 3 -19.07 20.98 -1.03
N LEU A 4 -18.37 20.71 0.07
CA LEU A 4 -17.15 19.94 0.14
C LEU A 4 -17.41 18.59 0.81
N SER A 5 -16.67 17.57 0.41
CA SER A 5 -16.64 16.26 1.06
C SER A 5 -15.18 15.86 1.20
N TYR A 6 -14.75 15.54 2.43
CA TYR A 6 -13.36 15.20 2.72
C TYR A 6 -13.22 14.24 3.90
N GLN A 7 -12.08 13.61 3.98
CA GLN A 7 -11.61 12.81 5.11
C GLN A 7 -10.08 12.80 5.15
N SER A 8 -9.50 12.34 6.24
CA SER A 8 -8.07 12.09 6.36
C SER A 8 -7.80 10.85 7.22
N LEU A 9 -6.56 10.54 7.50
CA LEU A 9 -6.21 9.43 8.41
C LEU A 9 -6.78 9.63 9.82
N THR A 10 -7.02 10.88 10.24
CA THR A 10 -7.50 11.25 11.58
C THR A 10 -8.89 11.89 11.57
N VAL A 11 -9.41 12.30 10.41
CA VAL A 11 -10.71 12.96 10.29
C VAL A 11 -11.69 12.04 9.58
N PRO A 12 -12.81 11.63 10.22
CA PRO A 12 -13.87 10.87 9.59
C PRO A 12 -14.48 11.62 8.41
N HIS A 13 -15.12 10.87 7.50
CA HIS A 13 -15.81 11.46 6.35
C HIS A 13 -16.71 12.61 6.79
N THR A 14 -16.43 13.79 6.25
CA THR A 14 -17.06 15.08 6.61
C THR A 14 -17.62 15.72 5.37
N THR A 15 -18.87 16.20 5.44
CA THR A 15 -19.48 17.09 4.46
C THR A 15 -19.54 18.49 5.05
N ALA A 16 -19.06 19.48 4.33
CA ALA A 16 -18.99 20.85 4.75
C ALA A 16 -19.56 21.79 3.67
N TRP A 17 -19.91 23.00 4.08
CA TRP A 17 -20.27 24.11 3.20
C TRP A 17 -19.22 25.21 3.33
N TYR A 18 -18.59 25.54 2.21
CA TYR A 18 -17.69 26.68 2.11
C TYR A 18 -18.44 27.88 1.59
N SER A 19 -18.56 28.93 2.39
CA SER A 19 -19.14 30.21 1.98
C SER A 19 -18.07 31.09 1.36
N ILE A 20 -18.16 31.31 0.04
CA ILE A 20 -17.22 32.18 -0.68
C ILE A 20 -17.32 33.63 -0.17
N ALA A 21 -18.53 34.09 0.21
CA ALA A 21 -18.75 35.45 0.67
C ALA A 21 -18.21 35.72 2.08
N ALA A 22 -18.24 34.71 2.95
CA ALA A 22 -17.78 34.82 4.34
C ALA A 22 -16.36 34.29 4.53
N ASP A 23 -15.78 33.62 3.52
CA ASP A 23 -14.51 32.87 3.59
C ASP A 23 -14.47 31.93 4.80
N ASP A 24 -15.56 31.18 4.98
CA ASP A 24 -15.75 30.32 6.16
C ASP A 24 -16.25 28.91 5.76
N VAL A 25 -15.88 27.91 6.56
CA VAL A 25 -16.27 26.50 6.38
C VAL A 25 -17.14 26.03 7.54
N ALA A 26 -18.38 25.72 7.27
CA ALA A 26 -19.31 25.13 8.22
C ALA A 26 -19.47 23.62 8.00
N THR A 27 -19.23 22.81 9.02
CA THR A 27 -19.51 21.38 8.98
C THR A 27 -21.00 21.12 8.93
N LEU A 28 -21.48 20.48 7.85
CA LEU A 28 -22.88 20.08 7.71
C LEU A 28 -23.15 18.70 8.32
N LYS A 29 -22.23 17.76 8.12
CA LYS A 29 -22.34 16.39 8.61
C LYS A 29 -20.96 15.77 8.72
N GLN A 30 -20.73 15.04 9.80
CA GLN A 30 -19.54 14.19 9.99
C GLN A 30 -19.98 12.81 10.48
N VAL A 31 -19.30 11.76 9.99
CA VAL A 31 -19.51 10.40 10.51
C VAL A 31 -19.11 10.37 11.98
N ARG A 32 -20.04 9.94 12.84
CA ARG A 32 -19.79 9.85 14.27
C ARG A 32 -18.95 8.61 14.58
N VAL A 33 -17.94 8.78 15.41
CA VAL A 33 -17.14 7.70 16.00
C VAL A 33 -17.42 7.73 17.50
N ASN A 34 -18.06 6.69 18.01
CA ASN A 34 -18.41 6.61 19.42
C ASN A 34 -17.23 6.07 20.24
N ALA A 35 -17.17 6.49 21.51
CA ALA A 35 -16.20 6.01 22.50
C ALA A 35 -14.73 6.20 22.10
N CYS A 36 -14.43 7.25 21.33
CA CYS A 36 -13.07 7.56 20.88
C CYS A 36 -12.87 9.07 20.82
N ASP A 37 -11.77 9.56 21.41
CA ASP A 37 -11.30 10.94 21.25
C ASP A 37 -10.36 11.03 20.05
N LEU A 38 -10.87 11.52 18.93
CA LEU A 38 -10.09 11.64 17.69
C LEU A 38 -8.92 12.63 17.78
N SER A 39 -8.92 13.54 18.76
CA SER A 39 -7.80 14.47 18.98
C SER A 39 -6.52 13.77 19.46
N MET A 40 -6.66 12.52 19.93
CA MET A 40 -5.52 11.70 20.35
C MET A 40 -4.72 11.09 19.18
N TYR A 41 -5.19 11.21 17.94
CA TYR A 41 -4.46 10.68 16.78
C TYR A 41 -3.83 11.82 15.98
N VAL A 42 -2.60 11.58 15.56
CA VAL A 42 -1.82 12.54 14.78
C VAL A 42 -1.31 11.86 13.51
N SER A 43 -1.31 12.61 12.41
CA SER A 43 -0.77 12.14 11.14
C SER A 43 0.23 13.14 10.59
N GLU A 44 1.23 12.61 9.89
CA GLU A 44 2.27 13.42 9.25
C GLU A 44 2.75 12.75 7.95
N ARG A 45 3.24 13.55 7.00
CA ARG A 45 3.85 13.07 5.78
C ARG A 45 5.37 13.07 5.91
N LEU A 46 5.98 11.95 5.60
CA LEU A 46 7.40 11.73 5.55
C LEU A 46 7.83 11.40 4.11
N TRP A 47 9.14 11.36 3.87
CA TRP A 47 9.72 11.08 2.58
C TRP A 47 10.87 10.09 2.73
N ALA A 48 10.69 8.89 2.21
CA ALA A 48 11.78 7.93 2.04
C ALA A 48 12.58 8.25 0.77
N THR A 49 13.77 7.70 0.65
CA THR A 49 14.59 7.80 -0.56
C THR A 49 14.83 6.39 -1.08
N SER A 50 14.39 6.09 -2.30
CA SER A 50 14.64 4.83 -3.00
C SER A 50 16.09 4.76 -3.46
N ASP A 51 16.58 3.57 -3.83
CA ASP A 51 17.98 3.33 -4.20
C ASP A 51 18.43 4.16 -5.43
N ASP A 52 17.49 4.51 -6.30
CA ASP A 52 17.73 5.39 -7.46
C ASP A 52 17.69 6.89 -7.13
N GLY A 53 17.55 7.26 -5.85
CA GLY A 53 17.45 8.64 -5.38
C GLY A 53 16.05 9.22 -5.44
N THR A 54 15.03 8.48 -5.92
CA THR A 54 13.65 8.94 -5.98
C THR A 54 13.08 9.12 -4.58
N ARG A 55 12.44 10.28 -4.33
CA ARG A 55 11.77 10.55 -3.05
C ARG A 55 10.36 10.00 -3.07
N VAL A 56 10.08 9.07 -2.16
CA VAL A 56 8.81 8.34 -2.04
C VAL A 56 8.02 8.87 -0.85
N PRO A 57 6.80 9.39 -1.07
CA PRO A 57 5.97 9.87 0.04
C PRO A 57 5.40 8.71 0.86
N VAL A 58 5.30 8.92 2.16
CA VAL A 58 4.61 8.03 3.10
C VAL A 58 3.85 8.84 4.14
N ASP A 59 2.56 8.55 4.31
CA ASP A 59 1.75 9.15 5.35
C ASP A 59 1.71 8.22 6.55
N ILE A 60 2.10 8.70 7.73
CA ILE A 60 1.98 7.93 8.97
C ILE A 60 0.86 8.47 9.84
N VAL A 61 0.22 7.58 10.60
CA VAL A 61 -0.73 7.93 11.66
C VAL A 61 -0.46 7.08 12.89
N ARG A 62 -0.57 7.69 14.05
CA ARG A 62 -0.34 7.05 15.36
C ARG A 62 -1.19 7.70 16.44
N HIS A 63 -1.34 7.01 17.57
CA HIS A 63 -1.78 7.65 18.80
C HIS A 63 -0.71 8.65 19.26
N ARG A 64 -1.11 9.78 19.82
CA ARG A 64 -0.19 10.86 20.25
C ARG A 64 0.88 10.38 21.21
N ASP A 65 0.51 9.47 22.12
CA ASP A 65 1.41 8.92 23.13
C ASP A 65 2.34 7.81 22.61
N THR A 66 2.13 7.34 21.38
CA THR A 66 3.06 6.39 20.74
C THR A 66 4.36 7.10 20.40
N PRO A 67 5.50 6.72 21.00
CA PRO A 67 6.76 7.43 20.78
C PRO A 67 7.36 7.09 19.40
N LEU A 68 8.03 8.07 18.79
CA LEU A 68 8.86 7.89 17.59
C LEU A 68 10.33 7.71 18.01
N ASN A 69 10.65 6.56 18.60
CA ASN A 69 11.97 6.26 19.18
C ASN A 69 12.47 4.85 18.84
N GLY A 70 11.94 4.24 17.80
CA GLY A 70 12.34 2.91 17.36
C GLY A 70 11.74 1.74 18.16
N THR A 71 10.75 1.95 19.02
CA THR A 71 10.18 0.85 19.85
C THR A 71 8.78 0.41 19.42
N ALA A 72 8.02 1.26 18.74
CA ALA A 72 6.66 0.99 18.31
C ALA A 72 6.63 0.00 17.13
N PRO A 73 5.72 -0.98 17.12
CA PRO A 73 5.46 -1.79 15.93
C PRO A 73 4.83 -0.92 14.83
N ALA A 74 5.02 -1.33 13.55
CA ALA A 74 4.44 -0.60 12.44
C ALA A 74 3.75 -1.53 11.44
N MET A 75 2.72 -1.01 10.78
CA MET A 75 2.09 -1.64 9.62
C MET A 75 2.25 -0.72 8.41
N VAL A 76 2.89 -1.23 7.36
CA VAL A 76 3.06 -0.54 6.08
C VAL A 76 1.99 -1.07 5.11
N TYR A 77 1.07 -0.19 4.70
CA TYR A 77 0.07 -0.49 3.68
C TYR A 77 0.56 0.00 2.32
N VAL A 78 0.39 -0.82 1.28
CA VAL A 78 0.80 -0.52 -0.09
C VAL A 78 -0.24 -0.97 -1.11
N TYR A 79 -0.31 -0.23 -2.25
CA TYR A 79 -1.03 -0.63 -3.45
C TYR A 79 -0.14 -0.50 -4.70
N GLY A 80 0.12 0.71 -5.19
CA GLY A 80 1.14 1.04 -6.17
C GLY A 80 0.89 0.56 -7.61
N SER A 81 -0.36 0.57 -8.10
CA SER A 81 -0.71 0.11 -9.46
C SER A 81 -1.86 0.90 -10.04
N TYR A 82 -2.03 0.85 -11.37
CA TYR A 82 -3.16 1.39 -12.15
C TYR A 82 -3.37 2.89 -12.03
N GLU A 83 -2.33 3.66 -11.69
CA GLU A 83 -2.47 5.11 -11.42
C GLU A 83 -3.43 5.42 -10.26
N ILE A 84 -3.76 4.41 -9.43
CA ILE A 84 -4.66 4.62 -8.31
C ILE A 84 -3.95 5.41 -7.22
N SER A 85 -4.45 6.61 -6.95
CA SER A 85 -4.04 7.40 -5.78
C SER A 85 -4.76 6.88 -4.55
N VAL A 86 -4.03 6.20 -3.65
CA VAL A 86 -4.60 5.71 -2.40
C VAL A 86 -4.74 6.88 -1.43
N ALA A 87 -5.97 7.45 -1.39
CA ALA A 87 -6.25 8.57 -0.50
C ALA A 87 -6.08 8.18 0.99
N PRO A 88 -5.65 9.10 1.87
CA PRO A 88 -5.54 8.87 3.30
C PRO A 88 -6.94 8.80 3.97
N TRP A 89 -7.61 7.65 3.82
CA TRP A 89 -8.95 7.45 4.35
C TRP A 89 -8.99 7.20 5.86
N PHE A 90 -10.08 7.63 6.50
CA PHE A 90 -10.37 7.31 7.90
C PHE A 90 -10.81 5.85 8.06
N SER A 91 -10.37 5.18 9.12
CA SER A 91 -10.77 3.81 9.43
C SER A 91 -10.88 3.59 10.93
N VAL A 92 -12.07 3.24 11.40
CA VAL A 92 -12.32 2.88 12.81
C VAL A 92 -11.52 1.62 13.19
N ALA A 93 -11.43 0.64 12.30
CA ALA A 93 -10.65 -0.57 12.55
C ALA A 93 -9.16 -0.28 12.80
N ARG A 94 -8.61 0.76 12.14
CA ARG A 94 -7.23 1.19 12.35
C ARG A 94 -7.00 1.73 13.76
N LEU A 95 -7.97 2.42 14.35
CA LEU A 95 -7.85 2.99 15.70
C LEU A 95 -7.48 1.90 16.71
N SER A 96 -8.04 0.68 16.57
CA SER A 96 -7.70 -0.46 17.44
C SER A 96 -6.21 -0.84 17.41
N LEU A 97 -5.50 -0.61 16.30
CA LEU A 97 -4.04 -0.80 16.25
C LEU A 97 -3.34 0.40 16.90
N LEU A 98 -3.77 1.62 16.59
CA LEU A 98 -3.16 2.85 17.11
C LEU A 98 -3.25 2.91 18.64
N ASP A 99 -4.39 2.51 19.23
CA ASP A 99 -4.60 2.44 20.68
C ASP A 99 -3.69 1.41 21.37
N ARG A 100 -3.17 0.45 20.61
CA ARG A 100 -2.18 -0.54 21.08
C ARG A 100 -0.74 -0.11 20.80
N GLY A 101 -0.53 1.15 20.46
CA GLY A 101 0.80 1.73 20.25
C GLY A 101 1.41 1.40 18.88
N TRP A 102 0.62 0.98 17.89
CA TRP A 102 1.10 0.78 16.52
C TRP A 102 1.18 2.10 15.76
N ILE A 103 2.11 2.15 14.83
CA ILE A 103 2.17 3.15 13.77
C ILE A 103 1.59 2.52 12.50
N TRP A 104 0.67 3.21 11.85
CA TRP A 104 0.20 2.86 10.51
C TRP A 104 0.88 3.77 9.49
N ALA A 105 1.49 3.18 8.48
CA ALA A 105 2.13 3.88 7.38
C ALA A 105 1.42 3.55 6.06
N LEU A 106 1.03 4.55 5.31
CA LEU A 106 0.50 4.45 3.96
C LEU A 106 1.61 4.83 2.98
N ALA A 107 2.20 3.84 2.34
CA ALA A 107 3.23 4.06 1.33
C ALA A 107 2.61 4.46 -0.02
N HIS A 108 3.22 5.42 -0.70
CA HIS A 108 2.81 5.89 -2.02
C HIS A 108 3.91 5.65 -3.06
N PRO A 109 4.21 4.37 -3.41
CA PRO A 109 5.27 4.04 -4.34
C PRO A 109 4.89 4.41 -5.78
N ARG A 110 5.88 4.47 -6.68
CA ARG A 110 5.65 4.55 -8.13
C ARG A 110 4.73 3.43 -8.60
N GLY A 111 3.90 3.74 -9.60
CA GLY A 111 2.81 2.89 -10.09
C GLY A 111 1.44 3.32 -9.56
N GLY A 112 1.38 4.06 -8.43
CA GLY A 112 0.22 4.84 -8.03
C GLY A 112 0.12 6.17 -8.78
N GLY A 113 -0.93 6.96 -8.48
CA GLY A 113 -1.19 8.26 -9.09
C GLY A 113 -0.88 9.47 -8.21
N GLU A 114 -0.36 9.26 -7.00
CA GLU A 114 -0.26 10.29 -5.97
C GLU A 114 0.64 11.47 -6.36
N MET A 115 1.65 11.22 -7.18
CA MET A 115 2.56 12.25 -7.69
C MET A 115 2.32 12.57 -9.18
N GLY A 116 1.17 12.16 -9.73
CA GLY A 116 0.77 12.42 -11.10
C GLY A 116 1.19 11.34 -12.11
N ARG A 117 0.96 11.61 -13.40
CA ARG A 117 1.09 10.63 -14.48
C ARG A 117 2.48 10.01 -14.59
N ASP A 118 3.54 10.80 -14.47
CA ASP A 118 4.92 10.29 -14.57
C ASP A 118 5.24 9.32 -13.43
N TRP A 119 4.67 9.51 -12.25
CA TRP A 119 4.79 8.60 -11.11
C TRP A 119 4.24 7.23 -11.42
N TYR A 120 3.06 7.19 -12.05
CA TYR A 120 2.46 5.95 -12.54
C TYR A 120 3.34 5.29 -13.61
N LEU A 121 3.75 6.02 -14.64
CA LEU A 121 4.52 5.47 -15.76
C LEU A 121 5.86 4.88 -15.32
N GLN A 122 6.47 5.41 -14.25
CA GLN A 122 7.70 4.90 -13.67
C GLN A 122 7.48 3.69 -12.74
N GLY A 123 6.25 3.18 -12.59
CA GLY A 123 5.93 2.01 -11.78
C GLY A 123 5.05 0.99 -12.50
N ARG A 124 5.00 1.00 -13.85
CA ARG A 124 4.27 0.02 -14.67
C ARG A 124 5.17 -0.63 -15.72
N LEU A 125 4.71 -1.68 -16.35
CA LEU A 125 5.42 -2.40 -17.41
C LEU A 125 6.88 -2.69 -17.01
N GLN A 126 7.85 -2.29 -17.84
CA GLN A 126 9.28 -2.48 -17.62
C GLN A 126 9.85 -1.67 -16.43
N HIS A 127 9.00 -0.92 -15.71
CA HIS A 127 9.37 -0.15 -14.52
C HIS A 127 8.67 -0.65 -13.24
N LYS A 128 7.92 -1.76 -13.32
CA LYS A 128 7.10 -2.27 -12.21
C LYS A 128 7.89 -2.55 -10.93
N ARG A 129 9.13 -2.98 -11.04
CA ARG A 129 10.01 -3.23 -9.88
C ARG A 129 10.21 -1.98 -9.01
N ASN A 130 10.08 -0.78 -9.57
CA ASN A 130 10.16 0.46 -8.79
C ASN A 130 9.09 0.53 -7.70
N THR A 131 7.89 -0.02 -7.92
CA THR A 131 6.86 -0.12 -6.87
C THR A 131 7.36 -0.87 -5.64
N PHE A 132 8.10 -1.95 -5.85
CA PHE A 132 8.58 -2.83 -4.79
C PHE A 132 9.80 -2.23 -4.08
N THR A 133 10.77 -1.72 -4.83
CA THR A 133 11.95 -1.05 -4.26
C THR A 133 11.57 0.21 -3.48
N ASP A 134 10.63 1.01 -3.97
CA ASP A 134 10.09 2.16 -3.25
C ASP A 134 9.41 1.76 -1.94
N THR A 135 8.64 0.67 -1.93
CA THR A 135 7.98 0.16 -0.72
C THR A 135 8.99 -0.34 0.31
N ILE A 136 10.03 -1.06 -0.14
CA ILE A 136 11.13 -1.50 0.71
C ILE A 136 11.89 -0.29 1.27
N ALA A 137 12.13 0.74 0.44
CA ALA A 137 12.77 1.98 0.86
C ALA A 137 11.96 2.71 1.94
N VAL A 138 10.62 2.75 1.82
CA VAL A 138 9.74 3.28 2.87
C VAL A 138 9.92 2.50 4.17
N ALA A 139 9.87 1.16 4.13
CA ALA A 139 10.05 0.31 5.30
C ALA A 139 11.43 0.51 5.94
N THR A 140 12.47 0.63 5.13
CA THR A 140 13.85 0.90 5.56
C THR A 140 13.94 2.26 6.24
N HIS A 141 13.38 3.30 5.62
CA HIS A 141 13.39 4.65 6.18
C HIS A 141 12.72 4.72 7.54
N LEU A 142 11.56 4.08 7.72
CA LEU A 142 10.85 4.06 9.00
C LEU A 142 11.67 3.40 10.12
N ALA A 143 12.39 2.32 9.80
CA ALA A 143 13.26 1.63 10.75
C ALA A 143 14.53 2.42 11.07
N ASP A 144 15.27 2.85 10.04
CA ASP A 144 16.59 3.50 10.18
C ASP A 144 16.49 4.90 10.81
N SER A 145 15.35 5.59 10.58
CA SER A 145 15.05 6.87 11.24
C SER A 145 14.48 6.71 12.66
N HIS A 146 14.48 5.49 13.21
CA HIS A 146 13.93 5.17 14.52
C HIS A 146 12.47 5.62 14.74
N ILE A 147 11.69 5.65 13.67
CA ILE A 147 10.25 5.95 13.75
C ILE A 147 9.53 4.75 14.36
N CYS A 148 9.89 3.52 13.93
CA CYS A 148 9.33 2.28 14.45
C CYS A 148 10.42 1.24 14.72
N ASP A 149 10.03 0.14 15.38
CA ASP A 149 10.87 -1.05 15.53
C ASP A 149 10.87 -1.84 14.23
N GLY A 150 11.99 -1.80 13.50
CA GLY A 150 12.15 -2.51 12.22
C GLY A 150 11.98 -4.03 12.32
N THR A 151 12.14 -4.61 13.53
CA THR A 151 11.93 -6.05 13.80
C THR A 151 10.46 -6.41 14.07
N LYS A 152 9.57 -5.40 14.16
CA LYS A 152 8.13 -5.56 14.40
C LYS A 152 7.30 -4.89 13.30
N MET A 153 7.79 -4.91 12.08
CA MET A 153 7.11 -4.30 10.95
C MET A 153 6.30 -5.34 10.18
N VAL A 154 5.04 -5.01 9.87
CA VAL A 154 4.14 -5.83 9.05
C VAL A 154 3.84 -5.08 7.76
N ILE A 155 3.96 -5.75 6.62
CA ILE A 155 3.49 -5.22 5.33
C ILE A 155 2.09 -5.74 5.03
N ARG A 156 1.22 -4.89 4.45
CA ARG A 156 -0.15 -5.24 4.06
C ARG A 156 -0.51 -4.66 2.70
N GLY A 157 -1.19 -5.45 1.88
CA GLY A 157 -1.72 -5.01 0.61
C GLY A 157 -2.76 -5.98 0.06
N ALA A 158 -3.61 -5.49 -0.85
CA ALA A 158 -4.69 -6.27 -1.45
C ALA A 158 -4.61 -6.26 -2.98
N SER A 159 -5.00 -7.37 -3.62
CA SER A 159 -5.04 -7.48 -5.10
C SER A 159 -3.65 -7.19 -5.70
N ALA A 160 -3.50 -6.17 -6.56
CA ALA A 160 -2.20 -5.68 -7.03
C ALA A 160 -1.28 -5.21 -5.88
N GLY A 161 -1.85 -4.70 -4.77
CA GLY A 161 -1.10 -4.45 -3.54
C GLY A 161 -0.62 -5.75 -2.86
N GLY A 162 -1.34 -6.85 -3.05
CA GLY A 162 -0.92 -8.19 -2.65
C GLY A 162 0.28 -8.69 -3.46
N LEU A 163 0.35 -8.36 -4.76
CA LEU A 163 1.58 -8.55 -5.55
C LEU A 163 2.75 -7.75 -4.95
N ALA A 164 2.51 -6.48 -4.60
CA ALA A 164 3.55 -5.67 -3.96
C ALA A 164 4.04 -6.29 -2.64
N VAL A 165 3.13 -6.85 -1.82
CA VAL A 165 3.50 -7.61 -0.61
C VAL A 165 4.35 -8.82 -0.96
N GLY A 166 3.90 -9.68 -1.87
CA GLY A 166 4.61 -10.88 -2.30
C GLY A 166 6.01 -10.55 -2.85
N ALA A 167 6.11 -9.57 -3.75
CA ALA A 167 7.39 -9.14 -4.32
C ALA A 167 8.33 -8.53 -3.26
N CYS A 168 7.81 -7.73 -2.32
CA CYS A 168 8.64 -7.17 -1.24
C CYS A 168 9.23 -8.25 -0.33
N ILE A 169 8.46 -9.29 0.02
CA ILE A 169 8.97 -10.35 0.88
C ILE A 169 9.89 -11.33 0.14
N THR A 170 9.77 -11.50 -1.17
CA THR A 170 10.73 -12.29 -1.96
C THR A 170 12.04 -11.55 -2.20
N ILE A 171 11.99 -10.22 -2.38
CA ILE A 171 13.19 -9.36 -2.57
C ILE A 171 13.92 -9.12 -1.24
N ALA A 172 13.17 -8.87 -0.16
CA ALA A 172 13.73 -8.50 1.14
C ALA A 172 13.04 -9.30 2.28
N PRO A 173 13.24 -10.62 2.37
CA PRO A 173 12.50 -11.50 3.29
C PRO A 173 12.70 -11.14 4.77
N THR A 174 13.85 -10.60 5.14
CA THR A 174 14.15 -10.23 6.54
C THR A 174 13.68 -8.81 6.93
N ARG A 175 13.13 -8.05 5.99
CA ARG A 175 12.69 -6.66 6.26
C ARG A 175 11.42 -6.60 7.10
N PHE A 176 10.57 -7.62 7.02
CA PHE A 176 9.25 -7.64 7.66
C PHE A 176 9.16 -8.82 8.64
N ALA A 177 8.53 -8.59 9.80
CA ALA A 177 8.19 -9.63 10.76
C ALA A 177 6.93 -10.40 10.35
N GLY A 178 6.05 -9.76 9.58
CA GLY A 178 4.83 -10.35 9.08
C GLY A 178 4.37 -9.72 7.78
N ALA A 179 3.55 -10.44 7.03
CA ALA A 179 2.95 -9.99 5.78
C ALA A 179 1.47 -10.38 5.73
N ILE A 180 0.61 -9.43 5.33
CA ILE A 180 -0.81 -9.63 5.12
C ILE A 180 -1.10 -9.39 3.64
N ALA A 181 -1.41 -10.47 2.93
CA ALA A 181 -1.73 -10.46 1.51
C ALA A 181 -3.21 -10.80 1.31
N GLU A 182 -4.02 -9.81 0.95
CA GLU A 182 -5.46 -9.97 0.77
C GLU A 182 -5.77 -10.15 -0.71
N VAL A 183 -6.41 -11.28 -1.07
CA VAL A 183 -6.71 -11.65 -2.46
C VAL A 183 -5.55 -11.32 -3.42
N PRO A 184 -4.32 -11.75 -3.11
CA PRO A 184 -3.12 -11.26 -3.76
C PRO A 184 -2.95 -11.83 -5.17
N PHE A 185 -2.49 -10.98 -6.10
CA PHE A 185 -2.09 -11.35 -7.45
C PHE A 185 -0.60 -11.74 -7.44
N VAL A 186 -0.28 -13.04 -7.30
CA VAL A 186 1.10 -13.48 -7.01
C VAL A 186 1.69 -14.46 -8.03
N ASP A 187 0.88 -15.09 -8.89
CA ASP A 187 1.33 -15.90 -10.02
C ASP A 187 1.15 -15.12 -11.34
N VAL A 188 1.95 -14.06 -11.45
CA VAL A 188 1.81 -13.08 -12.55
C VAL A 188 2.10 -13.68 -13.90
N VAL A 189 3.11 -14.56 -13.98
CA VAL A 189 3.50 -15.21 -15.25
C VAL A 189 2.38 -16.10 -15.78
N SER A 190 1.87 -16.99 -14.95
CA SER A 190 0.83 -17.95 -15.37
C SER A 190 -0.46 -17.23 -15.74
N THR A 191 -0.94 -16.33 -14.86
CA THR A 191 -2.20 -15.61 -15.07
C THR A 191 -2.13 -14.70 -16.30
N MET A 192 -1.05 -13.95 -16.50
CA MET A 192 -0.91 -13.08 -17.67
C MET A 192 -0.61 -13.84 -18.96
N SER A 193 -0.22 -15.11 -18.89
CA SER A 193 -0.01 -15.96 -20.08
C SER A 193 -1.28 -16.60 -20.63
N ASP A 194 -2.36 -16.62 -19.85
CA ASP A 194 -3.63 -17.26 -20.24
C ASP A 194 -4.70 -16.22 -20.66
N PRO A 195 -4.85 -15.95 -21.99
CA PRO A 195 -5.83 -14.99 -22.49
C PRO A 195 -7.28 -15.44 -22.33
N SER A 196 -7.53 -16.68 -21.86
CA SER A 196 -8.89 -17.17 -21.59
C SER A 196 -9.42 -16.67 -20.23
N LEU A 197 -8.56 -16.21 -19.35
CA LEU A 197 -8.94 -15.60 -18.07
C LEU A 197 -9.55 -14.21 -18.29
N PRO A 198 -10.59 -13.84 -17.53
CA PRO A 198 -11.43 -12.68 -17.83
C PRO A 198 -10.72 -11.34 -17.96
N LEU A 199 -9.66 -11.09 -17.22
CA LEU A 199 -8.99 -9.78 -17.18
C LEU A 199 -7.66 -9.77 -17.91
N THR A 200 -7.05 -10.90 -18.19
CA THR A 200 -5.67 -11.03 -18.68
C THR A 200 -5.33 -10.10 -19.83
N VAL A 201 -6.14 -10.12 -20.91
CA VAL A 201 -5.85 -9.30 -22.11
C VAL A 201 -5.88 -7.81 -21.82
N THR A 202 -6.80 -7.34 -20.98
CA THR A 202 -6.90 -5.93 -20.60
C THR A 202 -5.80 -5.50 -19.64
N GLU A 203 -5.28 -6.43 -18.85
CA GLU A 203 -4.23 -6.20 -17.86
C GLU A 203 -2.82 -6.11 -18.48
N TRP A 204 -2.64 -6.55 -19.73
CA TRP A 204 -1.34 -6.37 -20.42
C TRP A 204 -0.89 -4.91 -20.53
N GLU A 205 -1.83 -3.97 -20.48
CA GLU A 205 -1.48 -2.55 -20.44
C GLU A 205 -0.75 -2.17 -19.16
N GLU A 206 -1.04 -2.84 -18.05
CA GLU A 206 -0.39 -2.57 -16.75
C GLU A 206 0.87 -3.41 -16.57
N TRP A 207 0.81 -4.71 -16.86
CA TRP A 207 1.86 -5.67 -16.53
C TRP A 207 2.79 -6.00 -17.71
N GLY A 208 2.27 -5.97 -18.92
CA GLY A 208 2.89 -6.50 -20.14
C GLY A 208 2.35 -7.89 -20.53
N ASP A 209 2.62 -8.28 -21.76
CA ASP A 209 2.27 -9.61 -22.28
C ASP A 209 3.47 -10.57 -22.12
N PRO A 210 3.43 -11.53 -21.17
CA PRO A 210 4.56 -12.43 -20.92
C PRO A 210 4.78 -13.47 -22.02
N ARG A 211 3.92 -13.54 -23.04
CA ARG A 211 4.12 -14.40 -24.21
C ARG A 211 5.16 -13.85 -25.19
N THR A 212 5.61 -12.62 -24.96
CA THR A 212 6.60 -11.93 -25.80
C THR A 212 7.68 -11.26 -24.97
N GLU A 213 8.91 -11.20 -25.52
CA GLU A 213 10.01 -10.42 -24.95
C GLU A 213 9.83 -8.92 -25.28
N PRO A 214 10.27 -8.00 -24.40
CA PRO A 214 10.99 -8.25 -23.12
C PRO A 214 10.09 -8.49 -21.93
N SER A 215 8.76 -8.51 -22.08
CA SER A 215 7.81 -8.64 -20.97
C SER A 215 7.93 -9.98 -20.24
N ALA A 216 8.15 -11.07 -20.97
CA ALA A 216 8.32 -12.40 -20.38
C ALA A 216 9.40 -12.43 -19.30
N SER A 217 10.62 -12.07 -19.67
CA SER A 217 11.77 -12.06 -18.76
C SER A 217 11.57 -11.04 -17.62
N TYR A 218 10.98 -9.89 -17.91
CA TYR A 218 10.78 -8.86 -16.91
C TYR A 218 9.75 -9.25 -15.85
N ILE A 219 8.58 -9.77 -16.25
CA ILE A 219 7.53 -10.23 -15.33
C ILE A 219 8.06 -11.40 -14.48
N ALA A 220 8.73 -12.37 -15.10
CA ALA A 220 9.34 -13.50 -14.40
C ALA A 220 10.34 -13.03 -13.32
N SER A 221 11.01 -11.88 -13.51
CA SER A 221 12.00 -11.35 -12.57
C SER A 221 11.41 -10.85 -11.24
N TYR A 222 10.09 -10.67 -11.16
CA TYR A 222 9.45 -10.16 -9.94
C TYR A 222 8.20 -10.92 -9.51
N SER A 223 7.64 -11.81 -10.33
CA SER A 223 6.48 -12.63 -9.98
C SER A 223 6.78 -13.43 -8.70
N PRO A 224 6.03 -13.23 -7.61
CA PRO A 224 6.35 -13.86 -6.31
C PRO A 224 6.43 -15.38 -6.36
N TYR A 225 5.50 -16.03 -7.06
CA TYR A 225 5.48 -17.47 -7.22
C TYR A 225 6.78 -17.99 -7.85
N ASP A 226 7.27 -17.33 -8.89
CA ASP A 226 8.45 -17.73 -9.65
C ASP A 226 9.77 -17.39 -8.92
N ASN A 227 9.73 -16.48 -7.93
CA ASN A 227 10.92 -16.01 -7.19
C ASN A 227 10.97 -16.51 -5.75
N THR A 228 10.11 -17.47 -5.38
CA THR A 228 10.18 -18.10 -4.06
C THR A 228 11.38 -19.05 -3.97
N VAL A 229 12.22 -18.84 -2.95
CA VAL A 229 13.44 -19.63 -2.69
C VAL A 229 13.42 -20.13 -1.24
N PRO A 230 14.20 -21.17 -0.87
CA PRO A 230 14.21 -21.74 0.48
C PRO A 230 14.98 -20.85 1.47
N VAL A 231 14.33 -19.81 1.97
CA VAL A 231 14.83 -18.88 3.00
C VAL A 231 13.76 -18.68 4.09
N ASP A 232 14.14 -18.07 5.20
CA ASP A 232 13.19 -17.70 6.25
C ASP A 232 12.38 -16.49 5.79
N TYR A 233 11.09 -16.72 5.51
CA TYR A 233 10.11 -15.69 5.19
C TYR A 233 9.42 -15.17 6.46
N PRO A 234 8.84 -13.92 6.41
CA PRO A 234 8.03 -13.43 7.51
C PRO A 234 6.78 -14.28 7.72
N GLN A 235 6.15 -14.15 8.89
CA GLN A 235 4.86 -14.77 9.15
C GLN A 235 3.83 -14.27 8.13
N LEU A 236 3.15 -15.17 7.43
CA LEU A 236 2.26 -14.83 6.32
C LEU A 236 0.80 -15.09 6.70
N TYR A 237 -0.05 -14.07 6.52
CA TYR A 237 -1.51 -14.19 6.59
C TYR A 237 -2.10 -13.86 5.23
N VAL A 238 -2.77 -14.84 4.63
CA VAL A 238 -3.35 -14.71 3.28
C VAL A 238 -4.85 -14.90 3.34
N THR A 239 -5.59 -14.08 2.60
CA THR A 239 -7.02 -14.25 2.39
C THR A 239 -7.34 -14.42 0.92
N ALA A 240 -8.31 -15.27 0.60
CA ALA A 240 -8.81 -15.50 -0.75
C ALA A 240 -10.33 -15.65 -0.77
N GLY A 241 -10.94 -15.32 -1.88
CA GLY A 241 -12.36 -15.58 -2.13
C GLY A 241 -12.51 -16.75 -3.10
N LEU A 242 -13.20 -17.83 -2.71
CA LEU A 242 -13.39 -19.00 -3.57
C LEU A 242 -14.02 -18.66 -4.94
N ASN A 243 -14.88 -17.65 -4.95
CA ASN A 243 -15.58 -17.17 -6.15
C ASN A 243 -15.15 -15.76 -6.54
N ASP A 244 -13.89 -15.38 -6.28
CA ASP A 244 -13.38 -14.06 -6.67
C ASP A 244 -13.30 -13.98 -8.21
N PRO A 245 -13.98 -13.00 -8.84
CA PRO A 245 -14.01 -12.89 -10.30
C PRO A 245 -12.79 -12.18 -10.89
N ARG A 246 -11.89 -11.65 -10.08
CA ARG A 246 -10.73 -10.84 -10.50
C ARG A 246 -9.41 -11.55 -10.26
N VAL A 247 -9.21 -12.00 -9.03
CA VAL A 247 -8.01 -12.75 -8.65
C VAL A 247 -8.47 -14.14 -8.21
N SER A 248 -8.16 -15.12 -9.01
CA SER A 248 -8.59 -16.48 -8.76
C SER A 248 -8.02 -17.01 -7.44
N TYR A 249 -8.82 -17.79 -6.71
CA TYR A 249 -8.43 -18.31 -5.40
C TYR A 249 -7.15 -19.15 -5.40
N HIS A 250 -6.78 -19.72 -6.54
CA HIS A 250 -5.55 -20.51 -6.67
C HIS A 250 -4.27 -19.66 -6.75
N GLU A 251 -4.38 -18.37 -7.02
CA GLU A 251 -3.24 -17.46 -6.96
C GLU A 251 -2.57 -17.48 -5.57
N PRO A 252 -3.33 -17.27 -4.48
CA PRO A 252 -2.77 -17.29 -3.14
C PRO A 252 -2.68 -18.69 -2.50
N ALA A 253 -3.22 -19.75 -3.13
CA ALA A 253 -3.25 -21.11 -2.57
C ALA A 253 -1.95 -21.88 -2.85
#